data_77faf5186b1726682c1c37a58a0ec824
#
_entry.id   77faf5186b1726682c1c37a58a0ec824
#
_cell.length_a   1.000
_cell.length_b   1.000
_cell.length_c   1.000
_cell.angle_alpha   90.00
_cell.angle_beta   90.00
_cell.angle_gamma   90.00
#
_symmetry.space_group_name_H-M   'P 1'
#
loop_
_entity.id
_entity.type
_entity.pdbx_description
1 polymer ?
#
loop_
_entity_poly.entity_id
_entity_poly.type
_entity_poly.pdbx_seq_one_letter_code
_entity_poly.pdbx_strand_id
1 'polypeptide(L)'
;MAKRIVCFGDSWTYGSDLVDPALVPVLEKEGYSVQDAEYKYFHKNLPYREEHRYSNILEKELGIPVDNLSEQGDSLIGMRVKFIEWMHQQPKDCPSTLVIFATTAHERYSFYSAKDKQWLHSGYLQYGGMHHPLVEHWKRHLVHSSSPELHDYTLLDFVMTTRALCKEHNMSWIYAPVFPMNSHGRIEDESVTEWSMSDICRQREMEGHKVWAWGEHPNELGHKFIAKHLISFMKERKLIQ
;
A
#
# COMPACT_ATOMS: atom_id res chain seq x y z
N MET A 1 15.08 2.84 -18.64
CA MET A 1 13.67 3.21 -18.41
C MET A 1 12.86 1.97 -18.08
N ALA A 2 11.95 2.10 -17.17
CA ALA A 2 11.16 0.99 -16.68
C ALA A 2 10.28 0.38 -17.77
N LYS A 3 10.26 -0.96 -17.82
CA LYS A 3 9.37 -1.76 -18.69
C LYS A 3 8.26 -2.43 -17.89
N ARG A 4 8.35 -2.40 -16.56
CA ARG A 4 7.41 -2.95 -15.60
C ARG A 4 7.41 -2.10 -14.33
N ILE A 5 6.29 -1.98 -13.70
CA ILE A 5 6.14 -1.37 -12.37
C ILE A 5 5.65 -2.45 -11.41
N VAL A 6 6.17 -2.45 -10.18
CA VAL A 6 5.70 -3.34 -9.12
C VAL A 6 5.38 -2.49 -7.90
N CYS A 7 4.17 -2.61 -7.38
CA CYS A 7 3.69 -1.86 -6.23
C CYS A 7 3.61 -2.75 -4.99
N PHE A 8 4.24 -2.34 -3.91
CA PHE A 8 4.10 -2.91 -2.57
C PHE A 8 3.44 -1.88 -1.67
N GLY A 9 2.49 -2.29 -0.87
CA GLY A 9 1.77 -1.38 -0.01
C GLY A 9 0.71 -2.09 0.82
N ASP A 10 -0.07 -1.30 1.54
CA ASP A 10 -1.17 -1.74 2.39
C ASP A 10 -2.55 -1.62 1.70
N SER A 11 -3.58 -1.43 2.51
CA SER A 11 -4.97 -1.27 2.08
C SER A 11 -5.18 -0.13 1.06
N TRP A 12 -4.40 0.95 1.12
CA TRP A 12 -4.47 2.05 0.17
C TRP A 12 -4.00 1.64 -1.24
N THR A 13 -2.93 0.87 -1.31
CA THR A 13 -2.41 0.35 -2.58
C THR A 13 -3.25 -0.80 -3.11
N TYR A 14 -3.78 -1.62 -2.19
CA TYR A 14 -4.71 -2.70 -2.50
C TYR A 14 -6.04 -2.20 -3.09
N GLY A 15 -6.46 -0.98 -2.72
CA GLY A 15 -7.72 -0.37 -3.13
C GLY A 15 -8.89 -0.80 -2.24
N SER A 16 -8.64 -0.91 -0.92
CA SER A 16 -9.71 -1.15 0.04
C SER A 16 -10.76 -0.06 -0.06
N ASP A 17 -12.00 -0.42 0.23
CA ASP A 17 -13.19 0.44 0.17
C ASP A 17 -13.59 0.93 -1.24
N LEU A 18 -12.90 0.50 -2.29
CA LEU A 18 -13.39 0.64 -3.66
C LEU A 18 -14.48 -0.40 -3.90
N VAL A 19 -15.72 0.02 -3.77
CA VAL A 19 -16.90 -0.84 -3.95
C VAL A 19 -17.69 -0.42 -5.18
N ASP A 20 -17.99 -1.41 -6.03
CA ASP A 20 -18.84 -1.20 -7.20
C ASP A 20 -20.19 -0.62 -6.75
N PRO A 21 -20.57 0.59 -7.24
CA PRO A 21 -21.86 1.19 -6.91
C PRO A 21 -23.06 0.29 -7.21
N ALA A 22 -22.93 -0.63 -8.16
CA ALA A 22 -23.98 -1.59 -8.49
C ALA A 22 -24.20 -2.64 -7.36
N LEU A 23 -23.20 -2.86 -6.49
CA LEU A 23 -23.34 -3.79 -5.36
C LEU A 23 -23.99 -3.14 -4.14
N VAL A 24 -23.96 -1.81 -4.01
CA VAL A 24 -24.48 -1.10 -2.84
C VAL A 24 -25.96 -1.42 -2.57
N PRO A 25 -26.88 -1.32 -3.55
CA PRO A 25 -28.29 -1.66 -3.31
C PRO A 25 -28.52 -3.14 -2.96
N VAL A 26 -27.63 -4.03 -3.43
CA VAL A 26 -27.72 -5.46 -3.12
C VAL A 26 -27.35 -5.71 -1.67
N LEU A 27 -26.27 -5.08 -1.20
CA LEU A 27 -25.81 -5.16 0.18
C LEU A 27 -26.86 -4.62 1.15
N GLU A 28 -27.40 -3.42 0.86
CA GLU A 28 -28.45 -2.80 1.67
C GLU A 28 -29.69 -3.68 1.79
N LYS A 29 -30.14 -4.27 0.67
CA LYS A 29 -31.28 -5.20 0.66
C LYS A 29 -31.05 -6.45 1.50
N GLU A 30 -29.81 -6.91 1.57
CA GLU A 30 -29.41 -8.08 2.34
C GLU A 30 -29.05 -7.75 3.81
N GLY A 31 -29.11 -6.47 4.20
CA GLY A 31 -28.80 -6.00 5.55
C GLY A 31 -27.30 -5.95 5.86
N TYR A 32 -26.47 -5.88 4.82
CA TYR A 32 -25.01 -5.74 4.95
C TYR A 32 -24.57 -4.30 4.79
N SER A 33 -23.46 -3.96 5.45
CA SER A 33 -22.78 -2.69 5.22
C SER A 33 -21.98 -2.73 3.92
N VAL A 34 -21.59 -1.56 3.41
CA VAL A 34 -20.68 -1.46 2.26
C VAL A 34 -19.34 -2.14 2.55
N GLN A 35 -18.91 -2.17 3.82
CA GLN A 35 -17.72 -2.89 4.31
C GLN A 35 -17.76 -4.38 4.02
N ASP A 36 -18.94 -4.97 4.11
CA ASP A 36 -19.11 -6.40 3.89
C ASP A 36 -18.92 -6.80 2.42
N ALA A 37 -18.93 -5.81 1.49
CA ALA A 37 -18.68 -6.06 0.07
C ALA A 37 -17.33 -6.71 -0.19
N GLU A 38 -16.28 -6.29 0.55
CA GLU A 38 -14.94 -6.83 0.39
C GLU A 38 -14.84 -8.32 0.73
N TYR A 39 -15.68 -8.81 1.64
CA TYR A 39 -15.65 -10.20 2.06
C TYR A 39 -16.70 -11.02 1.34
N LYS A 40 -17.94 -10.53 1.30
CA LYS A 40 -19.08 -11.30 0.81
C LYS A 40 -19.19 -11.33 -0.71
N TYR A 41 -18.81 -10.23 -1.35
CA TYR A 41 -18.84 -10.09 -2.79
C TYR A 41 -17.45 -9.88 -3.41
N PHE A 42 -16.41 -10.38 -2.75
CA PHE A 42 -15.02 -10.21 -3.17
C PHE A 42 -14.82 -10.42 -4.68
N HIS A 43 -15.23 -11.57 -5.21
CA HIS A 43 -15.04 -11.89 -6.63
C HIS A 43 -15.84 -10.98 -7.58
N LYS A 44 -17.02 -10.49 -7.15
CA LYS A 44 -17.84 -9.58 -7.94
C LYS A 44 -17.29 -8.16 -7.91
N ASN A 45 -16.72 -7.76 -6.78
CA ASN A 45 -16.16 -6.43 -6.57
C ASN A 45 -14.72 -6.30 -7.11
N LEU A 46 -14.02 -7.41 -7.26
CA LEU A 46 -12.60 -7.40 -7.66
C LEU A 46 -12.35 -6.66 -8.99
N PRO A 47 -13.12 -6.88 -10.08
CA PRO A 47 -12.89 -6.16 -11.34
C PRO A 47 -13.01 -4.64 -11.18
N TYR A 48 -14.03 -4.19 -10.43
CA TYR A 48 -14.23 -2.76 -10.17
C TYR A 48 -13.06 -2.16 -9.39
N ARG A 49 -12.64 -2.81 -8.31
CA ARG A 49 -11.49 -2.39 -7.51
C ARG A 49 -10.21 -2.33 -8.35
N GLU A 50 -9.95 -3.36 -9.15
CA GLU A 50 -8.79 -3.40 -10.04
C GLU A 50 -8.82 -2.29 -11.09
N GLU A 51 -9.97 -1.93 -11.63
CA GLU A 51 -10.08 -0.84 -12.59
C GLU A 51 -9.78 0.53 -11.96
N HIS A 52 -10.11 0.74 -10.70
CA HIS A 52 -10.15 2.06 -10.07
C HIS A 52 -9.02 2.35 -9.08
N ARG A 53 -8.25 1.35 -8.65
CA ARG A 53 -7.08 1.57 -7.80
C ARG A 53 -5.93 2.22 -8.57
N TYR A 54 -5.15 3.05 -7.89
CA TYR A 54 -4.13 3.87 -8.54
C TYR A 54 -3.09 3.06 -9.34
N SER A 55 -2.72 1.85 -8.91
CA SER A 55 -1.77 0.98 -9.60
C SER A 55 -2.25 0.59 -11.01
N ASN A 56 -3.53 0.27 -11.18
CA ASN A 56 -4.09 -0.05 -12.49
C ASN A 56 -4.35 1.21 -13.33
N ILE A 57 -4.60 2.35 -12.68
CA ILE A 57 -4.63 3.64 -13.37
C ILE A 57 -3.25 3.97 -13.93
N LEU A 58 -2.15 3.72 -13.18
CA LEU A 58 -0.78 3.85 -13.69
C LEU A 58 -0.55 2.98 -14.93
N GLU A 59 -0.95 1.71 -14.89
CA GLU A 59 -0.84 0.80 -16.04
C GLU A 59 -1.54 1.35 -17.28
N LYS A 60 -2.79 1.79 -17.11
CA LYS A 60 -3.62 2.34 -18.20
C LYS A 60 -3.05 3.63 -18.79
N GLU A 61 -2.59 4.55 -17.94
CA GLU A 61 -2.08 5.86 -18.37
C GLU A 61 -0.67 5.78 -18.99
N LEU A 62 0.16 4.84 -18.53
CA LEU A 62 1.55 4.73 -18.97
C LEU A 62 1.76 3.66 -20.04
N GLY A 63 0.82 2.72 -20.21
CA GLY A 63 1.02 1.54 -21.07
C GLY A 63 2.14 0.63 -20.60
N ILE A 64 2.54 0.71 -19.32
CA ILE A 64 3.56 -0.13 -18.70
C ILE A 64 2.86 -1.12 -17.77
N PRO A 65 3.11 -2.44 -17.88
CA PRO A 65 2.52 -3.44 -16.98
C PRO A 65 2.80 -3.13 -15.50
N VAL A 66 1.76 -3.23 -14.66
CA VAL A 66 1.84 -2.96 -13.23
C VAL A 66 1.39 -4.15 -12.40
N ASP A 67 2.29 -4.76 -11.65
CA ASP A 67 1.95 -5.77 -10.65
C ASP A 67 1.65 -5.08 -9.32
N ASN A 68 0.48 -5.35 -8.78
CA ASN A 68 0.11 -4.90 -7.45
C ASN A 68 0.21 -6.06 -6.46
N LEU A 69 1.25 -6.03 -5.63
CA LEU A 69 1.55 -7.04 -4.60
C LEU A 69 1.23 -6.54 -3.18
N SER A 70 0.37 -5.55 -3.09
CA SER A 70 -0.12 -5.00 -1.82
C SER A 70 -1.12 -5.93 -1.14
N GLU A 71 -1.26 -5.76 0.16
CA GLU A 71 -2.20 -6.52 0.98
C GLU A 71 -2.82 -5.62 2.05
N GLN A 72 -4.08 -5.89 2.38
CA GLN A 72 -4.76 -5.16 3.45
C GLN A 72 -4.05 -5.33 4.79
N GLY A 73 -3.86 -4.21 5.51
CA GLY A 73 -3.24 -4.24 6.82
C GLY A 73 -1.75 -4.55 6.84
N ASP A 74 -1.11 -4.64 5.67
CA ASP A 74 0.32 -4.95 5.58
C ASP A 74 1.19 -3.96 6.35
N SER A 75 2.41 -4.39 6.66
CA SER A 75 3.43 -3.63 7.36
C SER A 75 4.70 -3.50 6.52
N LEU A 76 5.63 -2.67 6.96
CA LEU A 76 6.95 -2.56 6.32
C LEU A 76 7.69 -3.91 6.28
N ILE A 77 7.53 -4.74 7.32
CA ILE A 77 8.10 -6.09 7.36
C ILE A 77 7.47 -6.98 6.29
N GLY A 78 6.13 -7.00 6.19
CA GLY A 78 5.41 -7.78 5.20
C GLY A 78 5.75 -7.36 3.77
N MET A 79 5.79 -6.05 3.50
CA MET A 79 6.22 -5.51 2.20
C MET A 79 7.63 -5.95 1.83
N ARG A 80 8.58 -5.91 2.77
CA ARG A 80 9.96 -6.34 2.55
C ARG A 80 10.04 -7.83 2.20
N VAL A 81 9.31 -8.67 2.90
CA VAL A 81 9.26 -10.12 2.63
C VAL A 81 8.75 -10.39 1.23
N LYS A 82 7.60 -9.80 0.87
CA LYS A 82 7.02 -9.94 -0.48
C LYS A 82 7.97 -9.43 -1.58
N PHE A 83 8.66 -8.32 -1.32
CA PHE A 83 9.64 -7.79 -2.26
C PHE A 83 10.80 -8.78 -2.49
N ILE A 84 11.35 -9.36 -1.43
CA ILE A 84 12.42 -10.37 -1.53
C ILE A 84 11.92 -11.63 -2.26
N GLU A 85 10.72 -12.11 -1.93
CA GLU A 85 10.10 -13.26 -2.60
C GLU A 85 9.87 -12.99 -4.09
N TRP A 86 9.35 -11.81 -4.43
CA TRP A 86 9.15 -11.40 -5.81
C TRP A 86 10.47 -11.36 -6.60
N MET A 87 11.52 -10.75 -6.06
CA MET A 87 12.83 -10.71 -6.71
C MET A 87 13.40 -12.13 -6.95
N HIS A 88 13.20 -13.03 -5.99
CA HIS A 88 13.67 -14.39 -6.09
C HIS A 88 12.95 -15.17 -7.18
N GLN A 89 11.66 -14.89 -7.38
CA GLN A 89 10.83 -15.53 -8.41
C GLN A 89 11.02 -14.89 -9.80
N GLN A 90 11.41 -13.62 -9.88
CA GLN A 90 11.49 -12.84 -11.12
C GLN A 90 12.89 -12.19 -11.34
N PRO A 91 14.00 -12.92 -11.18
CA PRO A 91 15.33 -12.29 -11.18
C PRO A 91 15.72 -11.65 -12.52
N LYS A 92 15.12 -12.09 -13.64
CA LYS A 92 15.42 -11.57 -14.99
C LYS A 92 14.75 -10.22 -15.25
N ASP A 93 13.66 -9.91 -14.56
CA ASP A 93 12.87 -8.69 -14.77
C ASP A 93 13.37 -7.52 -13.93
N CYS A 94 14.15 -7.80 -12.88
CA CYS A 94 14.66 -6.79 -11.96
C CYS A 94 15.29 -5.57 -12.65
N PRO A 95 16.23 -5.70 -13.61
CA PRO A 95 16.94 -4.54 -14.17
C PRO A 95 16.07 -3.56 -14.94
N SER A 96 14.85 -3.93 -15.32
CA SER A 96 13.91 -3.08 -16.05
C SER A 96 12.67 -2.74 -15.26
N THR A 97 12.70 -2.97 -13.95
CA THR A 97 11.56 -2.74 -13.05
C THR A 97 11.71 -1.42 -12.29
N LEU A 98 10.61 -0.70 -12.18
CA LEU A 98 10.41 0.37 -11.20
C LEU A 98 9.58 -0.18 -10.05
N VAL A 99 10.12 -0.10 -8.84
CA VAL A 99 9.44 -0.53 -7.63
C VAL A 99 8.83 0.68 -6.92
N ILE A 100 7.55 0.61 -6.58
CA ILE A 100 6.85 1.61 -5.78
C ILE A 100 6.55 1.01 -4.41
N PHE A 101 7.17 1.54 -3.37
CA PHE A 101 6.89 1.21 -1.98
C PHE A 101 5.94 2.26 -1.40
N ALA A 102 4.66 1.94 -1.31
CA ALA A 102 3.68 2.75 -0.60
C ALA A 102 3.80 2.45 0.90
N THR A 103 4.74 3.13 1.56
CA THR A 103 5.07 2.83 2.96
C THR A 103 3.90 3.17 3.89
N THR A 104 3.49 2.20 4.68
CA THR A 104 2.37 2.28 5.63
C THR A 104 2.79 2.89 6.96
N ALA A 105 1.83 3.02 7.86
CA ALA A 105 2.06 3.40 9.25
C ALA A 105 3.09 2.46 9.91
N HIS A 106 4.11 3.06 10.55
CA HIS A 106 5.27 2.28 11.03
C HIS A 106 5.01 1.48 12.30
N GLU A 107 3.91 1.77 12.99
CA GLU A 107 3.43 0.97 14.11
C GLU A 107 2.82 -0.36 13.68
N ARG A 108 2.59 -0.57 12.38
CA ARG A 108 2.09 -1.84 11.86
C ARG A 108 3.20 -2.89 11.85
N TYR A 109 2.83 -4.10 12.22
CA TYR A 109 3.75 -5.22 12.33
C TYR A 109 3.19 -6.45 11.60
N SER A 110 4.07 -7.27 11.06
CA SER A 110 3.72 -8.57 10.49
C SER A 110 4.56 -9.67 11.11
N PHE A 111 3.96 -10.80 11.35
CA PHE A 111 4.64 -11.98 11.86
C PHE A 111 4.12 -13.24 11.19
N TYR A 112 5.00 -14.23 11.07
CA TYR A 112 4.64 -15.52 10.49
C TYR A 112 4.03 -16.44 11.53
N SER A 113 2.78 -16.87 11.33
CA SER A 113 2.14 -17.91 12.15
C SER A 113 2.59 -19.28 11.66
N ALA A 114 3.44 -19.94 12.43
CA ALA A 114 3.88 -21.29 12.13
C ALA A 114 2.71 -22.31 12.19
N LYS A 115 1.69 -22.03 13.00
CA LYS A 115 0.48 -22.84 13.11
C LYS A 115 -0.37 -22.77 11.86
N ASP A 116 -0.62 -21.54 11.38
CA ASP A 116 -1.52 -21.30 10.25
C ASP A 116 -0.76 -21.26 8.91
N LYS A 117 0.58 -21.33 8.96
CA LYS A 117 1.49 -21.29 7.80
C LYS A 117 1.28 -20.07 6.91
N GLN A 118 1.00 -18.92 7.52
CA GLN A 118 0.75 -17.67 6.81
C GLN A 118 1.26 -16.45 7.57
N TRP A 119 1.46 -15.36 6.85
CA TRP A 119 1.73 -14.06 7.44
C TRP A 119 0.44 -13.48 8.02
N LEU A 120 0.55 -12.90 9.22
CA LEU A 120 -0.52 -12.17 9.91
C LEU A 120 -0.10 -10.71 10.06
N HIS A 121 -0.98 -9.81 9.69
CA HIS A 121 -0.73 -8.37 9.67
C HIS A 121 -1.52 -7.68 10.77
N SER A 122 -0.83 -6.84 11.56
CA SER A 122 -1.44 -6.15 12.70
C SER A 122 -2.53 -5.16 12.32
N GLY A 123 -2.38 -4.49 11.18
CA GLY A 123 -3.40 -3.58 10.67
C GLY A 123 -4.75 -4.28 10.47
N TYR A 124 -4.72 -5.50 10.01
CA TYR A 124 -5.92 -6.33 9.88
C TYR A 124 -6.52 -6.73 11.24
N LEU A 125 -5.66 -7.03 12.22
CA LEU A 125 -6.08 -7.38 13.57
C LEU A 125 -6.70 -6.21 14.34
N GLN A 126 -6.30 -4.97 14.04
CA GLN A 126 -6.84 -3.77 14.69
C GLN A 126 -8.26 -3.43 14.26
N TYR A 127 -8.58 -3.61 12.99
CA TYR A 127 -9.83 -3.14 12.37
C TYR A 127 -10.82 -4.26 12.09
N GLY A 128 -10.38 -5.50 12.01
CA GLY A 128 -11.19 -6.60 11.48
C GLY A 128 -12.17 -7.24 12.46
N GLY A 129 -12.34 -6.73 13.69
CA GLY A 129 -13.25 -7.35 14.67
C GLY A 129 -12.94 -8.83 14.92
N MET A 130 -11.80 -9.31 14.49
CA MET A 130 -11.45 -10.71 14.58
C MET A 130 -11.16 -11.08 16.02
N HIS A 131 -11.90 -12.03 16.52
CA HIS A 131 -11.57 -12.76 17.75
C HIS A 131 -10.40 -13.72 17.52
N HIS A 132 -9.33 -13.25 16.86
CA HIS A 132 -8.14 -14.08 16.69
C HIS A 132 -7.44 -14.21 18.04
N PRO A 133 -7.08 -15.42 18.49
CA PRO A 133 -6.46 -15.62 19.79
C PRO A 133 -5.18 -14.80 20.02
N LEU A 134 -4.49 -14.41 18.95
CA LEU A 134 -3.28 -13.61 18.99
C LEU A 134 -3.52 -12.10 19.17
N VAL A 135 -4.75 -11.60 19.06
CA VAL A 135 -5.06 -10.16 19.23
C VAL A 135 -4.64 -9.67 20.61
N GLU A 136 -4.91 -10.44 21.66
CA GLU A 136 -4.51 -10.07 23.02
C GLU A 136 -2.98 -10.11 23.23
N HIS A 137 -2.29 -11.06 22.61
CA HIS A 137 -0.82 -11.08 22.60
C HIS A 137 -0.26 -9.88 21.85
N TRP A 138 -0.87 -9.53 20.73
CA TRP A 138 -0.49 -8.36 19.94
C TRP A 138 -0.69 -7.05 20.72
N LYS A 139 -1.84 -6.86 21.37
CA LYS A 139 -2.08 -5.69 22.22
C LYS A 139 -1.02 -5.53 23.31
N ARG A 140 -0.66 -6.63 23.97
CA ARG A 140 0.42 -6.64 24.98
C ARG A 140 1.76 -6.27 24.36
N HIS A 141 2.07 -6.82 23.19
CA HIS A 141 3.31 -6.47 22.48
C HIS A 141 3.35 -4.98 22.15
N LEU A 142 2.28 -4.39 21.61
CA LEU A 142 2.21 -2.95 21.34
C LEU A 142 2.45 -2.11 22.61
N VAL A 143 1.82 -2.47 23.72
CA VAL A 143 1.96 -1.72 24.99
C VAL A 143 3.38 -1.80 25.56
N HIS A 144 4.04 -2.94 25.44
CA HIS A 144 5.32 -3.17 26.10
C HIS A 144 6.55 -3.03 25.20
N SER A 145 6.39 -3.09 23.90
CA SER A 145 7.52 -3.16 22.97
C SER A 145 7.47 -2.09 21.87
N SER A 146 6.36 -1.36 21.75
CA SER A 146 6.22 -0.31 20.72
C SER A 146 6.69 1.03 21.26
N SER A 147 7.58 1.69 20.54
CA SER A 147 7.99 3.06 20.81
C SER A 147 8.21 3.83 19.50
N PRO A 148 8.11 5.17 19.52
CA PRO A 148 8.41 5.98 18.34
C PRO A 148 9.80 5.70 17.76
N GLU A 149 10.79 5.49 18.60
CA GLU A 149 12.15 5.17 18.18
C GLU A 149 12.24 3.83 17.46
N LEU A 150 11.53 2.79 17.94
CA LEU A 150 11.47 1.51 17.27
C LEU A 150 10.80 1.63 15.88
N HIS A 151 9.76 2.44 15.79
CA HIS A 151 9.08 2.70 14.53
C HIS A 151 10.01 3.39 13.53
N ASP A 152 10.78 4.38 13.96
CA ASP A 152 11.78 5.05 13.15
C ASP A 152 12.87 4.07 12.67
N TYR A 153 13.38 3.22 13.55
CA TYR A 153 14.34 2.17 13.18
C TYR A 153 13.76 1.17 12.19
N THR A 154 12.52 0.78 12.36
CA THR A 154 11.84 -0.15 11.42
C THR A 154 11.73 0.45 10.03
N LEU A 155 11.38 1.72 9.93
CA LEU A 155 11.33 2.43 8.66
C LEU A 155 12.73 2.58 8.05
N LEU A 156 13.73 2.97 8.85
CA LEU A 156 15.10 3.12 8.38
C LEU A 156 15.67 1.79 7.87
N ASP A 157 15.48 0.69 8.62
CA ASP A 157 15.88 -0.66 8.22
C ASP A 157 15.19 -1.07 6.90
N PHE A 158 13.89 -0.82 6.77
CA PHE A 158 13.14 -1.09 5.55
C PHE A 158 13.73 -0.34 4.35
N VAL A 159 13.93 0.98 4.48
CA VAL A 159 14.46 1.82 3.39
C VAL A 159 15.90 1.43 3.04
N MET A 160 16.76 1.25 4.03
CA MET A 160 18.16 0.86 3.78
C MET A 160 18.25 -0.50 3.07
N THR A 161 17.49 -1.48 3.54
CA THR A 161 17.50 -2.84 2.98
C THR A 161 16.94 -2.86 1.57
N THR A 162 15.76 -2.30 1.35
CA THR A 162 15.12 -2.31 0.02
C THR A 162 15.90 -1.50 -1.01
N ARG A 163 16.49 -0.35 -0.59
CA ARG A 163 17.38 0.45 -1.44
C ARG A 163 18.63 -0.32 -1.84
N ALA A 164 19.27 -1.01 -0.90
CA ALA A 164 20.48 -1.80 -1.20
C ALA A 164 20.16 -2.90 -2.21
N LEU A 165 19.06 -3.61 -2.03
CA LEU A 165 18.58 -4.65 -2.94
C LEU A 165 18.22 -4.08 -4.33
N CYS A 166 17.53 -2.96 -4.39
CA CYS A 166 17.23 -2.30 -5.66
C CYS A 166 18.50 -1.90 -6.42
N LYS A 167 19.50 -1.34 -5.72
CA LYS A 167 20.78 -0.98 -6.32
C LYS A 167 21.54 -2.20 -6.85
N GLU A 168 21.63 -3.26 -6.07
CA GLU A 168 22.31 -4.50 -6.45
C GLU A 168 21.70 -5.13 -7.70
N HIS A 169 20.39 -5.06 -7.83
CA HIS A 169 19.65 -5.63 -8.95
C HIS A 169 19.36 -4.63 -10.09
N ASN A 170 19.93 -3.43 -10.06
CA ASN A 170 19.75 -2.37 -11.06
C ASN A 170 18.27 -1.97 -11.27
N MET A 171 17.46 -2.02 -10.24
CA MET A 171 16.07 -1.55 -10.25
C MET A 171 16.01 -0.06 -9.94
N SER A 172 15.01 0.62 -10.47
CA SER A 172 14.58 1.95 -9.99
C SER A 172 13.55 1.78 -8.87
N TRP A 173 13.46 2.74 -7.96
CA TRP A 173 12.49 2.66 -6.85
C TRP A 173 11.96 4.03 -6.46
N ILE A 174 10.78 4.03 -5.84
CA ILE A 174 10.12 5.19 -5.23
C ILE A 174 9.58 4.76 -3.87
N TYR A 175 9.77 5.59 -2.86
CA TYR A 175 9.03 5.52 -1.61
C TYR A 175 7.94 6.58 -1.63
N ALA A 176 6.69 6.15 -1.65
CA ALA A 176 5.50 7.00 -1.64
C ALA A 176 4.71 6.73 -0.35
N PRO A 177 4.95 7.51 0.73
CA PRO A 177 4.29 7.30 2.01
C PRO A 177 2.78 7.39 1.89
N VAL A 178 2.05 6.49 2.53
CA VAL A 178 0.60 6.58 2.66
C VAL A 178 0.24 7.73 3.61
N PHE A 179 0.92 7.82 4.74
CA PHE A 179 0.73 8.86 5.75
C PHE A 179 1.98 9.74 5.88
N PRO A 180 1.83 11.00 6.34
CA PRO A 180 2.99 11.84 6.61
C PRO A 180 3.94 11.14 7.59
N MET A 181 5.20 11.04 7.21
CA MET A 181 6.21 10.43 8.06
C MET A 181 6.96 11.53 8.82
N ASN A 182 6.83 11.58 10.13
CA ASN A 182 7.53 12.56 10.99
C ASN A 182 9.06 12.39 10.94
N SER A 183 9.55 11.26 10.45
CA SER A 183 10.96 10.91 10.31
C SER A 183 11.59 11.27 8.97
N HIS A 184 10.91 12.02 8.10
CA HIS A 184 11.43 12.42 6.78
C HIS A 184 12.78 13.12 6.83
N GLY A 185 13.09 13.87 7.89
CA GLY A 185 14.38 14.53 8.07
C GLY A 185 15.58 13.59 8.22
N ARG A 186 15.35 12.26 8.32
CA ARG A 186 16.43 11.26 8.43
C ARG A 186 16.67 10.45 7.15
N ILE A 187 15.75 10.53 6.20
CA ILE A 187 15.85 9.81 4.92
C ILE A 187 16.00 10.84 3.81
N GLU A 188 17.21 11.36 3.67
CA GLU A 188 17.58 12.18 2.51
C GLU A 188 17.82 11.26 1.31
N ASP A 189 16.77 10.98 0.56
CA ASP A 189 16.84 10.18 -0.66
C ASP A 189 15.91 10.78 -1.72
N GLU A 190 16.45 11.03 -2.89
CA GLU A 190 15.71 11.59 -4.04
C GLU A 190 14.56 10.69 -4.51
N SER A 191 14.55 9.43 -4.10
CA SER A 191 13.48 8.48 -4.40
C SER A 191 12.29 8.57 -3.44
N VAL A 192 12.37 9.36 -2.36
CA VAL A 192 11.26 9.62 -1.44
C VAL A 192 10.43 10.78 -1.96
N THR A 193 9.11 10.60 -2.03
CA THR A 193 8.21 11.71 -2.40
C THR A 193 8.11 12.72 -1.25
N GLU A 194 8.06 14.01 -1.58
CA GLU A 194 7.89 15.10 -0.60
C GLU A 194 6.48 15.18 0.00
N TRP A 195 5.57 14.37 -0.52
CA TRP A 195 4.16 14.31 -0.12
C TRP A 195 3.76 12.88 0.26
N SER A 196 2.78 12.75 1.12
CA SER A 196 2.10 11.47 1.36
C SER A 196 0.82 11.35 0.52
N MET A 197 0.35 10.11 0.33
CA MET A 197 -0.92 9.88 -0.37
C MET A 197 -2.09 10.54 0.36
N SER A 198 -2.07 10.53 1.70
CA SER A 198 -3.10 11.19 2.51
C SER A 198 -3.05 12.72 2.39
N ASP A 199 -1.87 13.32 2.21
CA ASP A 199 -1.77 14.77 1.98
C ASP A 199 -2.43 15.17 0.66
N ILE A 200 -2.21 14.37 -0.41
CA ILE A 200 -2.87 14.60 -1.69
C ILE A 200 -4.40 14.58 -1.51
N CYS A 201 -4.93 13.55 -0.85
CA CYS A 201 -6.36 13.42 -0.63
C CYS A 201 -6.90 14.58 0.21
N ARG A 202 -6.25 14.94 1.33
CA ARG A 202 -6.66 16.07 2.19
C ARG A 202 -6.63 17.41 1.45
N GLN A 203 -5.59 17.65 0.64
CA GLN A 203 -5.55 18.87 -0.16
C GLN A 203 -6.72 18.93 -1.13
N ARG A 204 -7.06 17.83 -1.82
CA ARG A 204 -8.19 17.80 -2.75
C ARG A 204 -9.53 17.92 -2.04
N GLU A 205 -9.66 17.40 -0.84
CA GLU A 205 -10.85 17.61 -0.01
C GLU A 205 -11.02 19.10 0.37
N MET A 206 -9.96 19.78 0.75
CA MET A 206 -9.99 21.24 1.02
C MET A 206 -10.35 22.05 -0.22
N GLU A 207 -10.08 21.56 -1.42
CA GLU A 207 -10.50 22.15 -2.70
C GLU A 207 -11.96 21.80 -3.06
N GLY A 208 -12.67 21.08 -2.19
CA GLY A 208 -14.09 20.74 -2.35
C GLY A 208 -14.36 19.40 -3.05
N HIS A 209 -13.33 18.59 -3.31
CA HIS A 209 -13.50 17.26 -3.92
C HIS A 209 -13.87 16.21 -2.88
N LYS A 210 -14.80 15.32 -3.21
CA LYS A 210 -15.11 14.14 -2.39
C LYS A 210 -14.14 13.02 -2.78
N VAL A 211 -13.06 12.84 -2.03
CA VAL A 211 -11.97 11.90 -2.35
C VAL A 211 -11.89 10.70 -1.41
N TRP A 212 -12.73 10.67 -0.36
CA TRP A 212 -12.72 9.61 0.64
C TRP A 212 -13.87 8.63 0.42
N ALA A 213 -13.58 7.36 0.55
CA ALA A 213 -14.57 6.33 0.80
C ALA A 213 -14.95 6.31 2.31
N TRP A 214 -15.92 5.51 2.67
CA TRP A 214 -16.48 5.46 4.03
C TRP A 214 -15.48 4.98 5.11
N GLY A 215 -14.43 4.23 4.76
CA GLY A 215 -13.40 3.71 5.69
C GLY A 215 -12.13 4.55 5.77
N GLU A 216 -12.19 5.84 5.40
CA GLU A 216 -11.03 6.74 5.36
C GLU A 216 -9.94 6.31 4.37
N HIS A 217 -10.30 5.44 3.42
CA HIS A 217 -9.46 5.14 2.26
C HIS A 217 -9.83 6.05 1.08
N PRO A 218 -8.92 6.22 0.11
CA PRO A 218 -9.25 6.96 -1.10
C PRO A 218 -10.38 6.26 -1.88
N ASN A 219 -11.35 7.03 -2.35
CA ASN A 219 -12.29 6.58 -3.36
C ASN A 219 -11.65 6.62 -4.77
N GLU A 220 -12.42 6.34 -5.82
CA GLU A 220 -11.94 6.39 -7.21
C GLU A 220 -11.24 7.71 -7.57
N LEU A 221 -11.80 8.84 -7.14
CA LEU A 221 -11.24 10.15 -7.42
C LEU A 221 -9.93 10.36 -6.64
N GLY A 222 -9.86 9.91 -5.38
CA GLY A 222 -8.64 9.91 -4.60
C GLY A 222 -7.54 9.10 -5.26
N HIS A 223 -7.85 7.90 -5.72
CA HIS A 223 -6.89 7.06 -6.46
C HIS A 223 -6.42 7.69 -7.78
N LYS A 224 -7.29 8.39 -8.52
CA LYS A 224 -6.90 9.15 -9.72
C LYS A 224 -5.92 10.27 -9.40
N PHE A 225 -6.13 10.99 -8.30
CA PHE A 225 -5.18 12.03 -7.87
C PHE A 225 -3.84 11.44 -7.45
N ILE A 226 -3.82 10.35 -6.69
CA ILE A 226 -2.58 9.66 -6.30
C ILE A 226 -1.81 9.21 -7.55
N ALA A 227 -2.47 8.54 -8.50
CA ALA A 227 -1.86 8.11 -9.75
C ALA A 227 -1.23 9.28 -10.52
N LYS A 228 -1.97 10.41 -10.65
CA LYS A 228 -1.48 11.62 -11.34
C LYS A 228 -0.22 12.19 -10.69
N HIS A 229 -0.15 12.24 -9.37
CA HIS A 229 1.03 12.73 -8.65
C HIS A 229 2.23 11.79 -8.82
N LEU A 230 2.01 10.47 -8.76
CA LEU A 230 3.05 9.48 -9.02
C LEU A 230 3.59 9.60 -10.45
N ILE A 231 2.72 9.76 -11.45
CA ILE A 231 3.13 9.95 -12.85
C ILE A 231 3.99 11.21 -13.01
N SER A 232 3.57 12.33 -12.41
CA SER A 232 4.33 13.59 -12.44
C SER A 232 5.73 13.38 -11.83
N PHE A 233 5.79 12.81 -10.64
CA PHE A 233 7.04 12.53 -9.94
C PHE A 233 7.96 11.61 -10.77
N MET A 234 7.42 10.53 -11.33
CA MET A 234 8.19 9.60 -12.18
C MET A 234 8.77 10.28 -13.43
N LYS A 235 7.99 11.18 -14.06
CA LYS A 235 8.46 11.96 -15.23
C LYS A 235 9.55 12.96 -14.85
N GLU A 236 9.36 13.72 -13.77
CA GLU A 236 10.34 14.68 -13.25
C GLU A 236 11.67 14.01 -12.93
N ARG A 237 11.63 12.80 -12.37
CA ARG A 237 12.80 11.99 -12.03
C ARG A 237 13.34 11.14 -13.20
N LYS A 238 12.73 11.23 -14.39
CA LYS A 238 13.11 10.48 -15.62
C LYS A 238 13.12 8.94 -15.42
N LEU A 239 12.25 8.43 -14.56
CA LEU A 239 12.09 7.00 -14.29
C LEU A 239 11.28 6.31 -15.38
N ILE A 240 10.40 7.06 -16.04
CA ILE A 240 9.57 6.67 -17.18
C ILE A 240 9.73 7.68 -18.33
N GLN A 241 9.17 7.35 -19.51
CA GLN A 241 9.13 8.28 -20.67
C GLN A 241 7.99 9.28 -20.56
#